data_ba1c31b4061ff809fd8fd8e4168d2183
#
_entry.id   ba1c31b4061ff809fd8fd8e4168d2183
#
_cell.length_a   1.000
_cell.length_b   1.000
_cell.length_c   1.000
_cell.angle_alpha   90.00
_cell.angle_beta   90.00
_cell.angle_gamma   90.00
#
_symmetry.space_group_name_H-M   'P 1'
#
loop_
_entity.id
_entity.type
_entity.pdbx_description
1 polymer ?
#
loop_
_entity_poly.entity_id
_entity_poly.type
_entity_poly.pdbx_seq_one_letter_code
_entity_poly.pdbx_strand_id
1 'polypeptide(L)'
;MTDSNFTIGFIGLGLIGGSIAKGIRRVFPNYTLIGMDENPDTIKSALEDGIIDSIATDCKTDFAECNYVFLCAPVQYNVMYLKDLKGSINENCILTDVGSVKEEIHLKIEELGMEEYFIGGHPMVGSEKAGFSFSSDRLVENAYYFITPTKKVSEQRVKDFKTLLKN
;
A
#
# COMPACT_ATOMS: atom_id res chain seq x y z
N MET A 1 -6.06 4.06 22.47
CA MET A 1 -4.86 4.03 21.63
C MET A 1 -4.62 5.45 21.19
N THR A 2 -3.48 6.01 21.56
CA THR A 2 -3.10 7.39 21.25
C THR A 2 -3.09 7.58 19.74
N ASP A 3 -3.71 8.66 19.29
CA ASP A 3 -3.71 9.13 17.90
C ASP A 3 -2.27 9.35 17.39
N SER A 4 -1.59 8.26 17.07
CA SER A 4 -0.37 8.34 16.31
C SER A 4 -0.78 8.64 14.87
N ASN A 5 -0.39 9.77 14.38
CA ASN A 5 -0.62 10.20 13.01
C ASN A 5 0.24 9.31 12.11
N PHE A 6 -0.36 8.26 11.52
CA PHE A 6 0.35 7.40 10.58
C PHE A 6 0.39 8.06 9.20
N THR A 7 1.52 7.85 8.53
CA THR A 7 1.67 8.19 7.11
C THR A 7 1.65 6.90 6.29
N ILE A 8 0.78 6.83 5.29
CA ILE A 8 0.60 5.66 4.44
C ILE A 8 0.79 6.07 2.99
N GLY A 9 1.70 5.39 2.31
CA GLY A 9 1.99 5.55 0.89
C GLY A 9 1.21 4.56 0.03
N PHE A 10 0.79 5.00 -1.14
CA PHE A 10 0.18 4.19 -2.18
C PHE A 10 0.92 4.34 -3.50
N ILE A 11 1.39 3.26 -4.06
CA ILE A 11 1.95 3.19 -5.41
C ILE A 11 0.95 2.43 -6.29
N GLY A 12 0.22 3.18 -7.10
CA GLY A 12 -0.94 2.70 -7.84
C GLY A 12 -2.26 2.96 -7.11
N LEU A 13 -3.09 3.83 -7.66
CA LEU A 13 -4.42 4.18 -7.14
C LEU A 13 -5.53 3.70 -8.09
N GLY A 14 -5.35 2.52 -8.67
CA GLY A 14 -6.39 1.87 -9.47
C GLY A 14 -7.60 1.43 -8.63
N LEU A 15 -8.34 0.44 -9.10
CA LEU A 15 -9.51 -0.11 -8.39
C LEU A 15 -9.18 -0.54 -6.95
N ILE A 16 -8.14 -1.37 -6.77
CA ILE A 16 -7.81 -1.94 -5.45
C ILE A 16 -7.11 -0.91 -4.57
N GLY A 17 -6.04 -0.26 -5.05
CA GLY A 17 -5.32 0.74 -4.27
C GLY A 17 -6.20 1.92 -3.87
N GLY A 18 -7.03 2.41 -4.79
CA GLY A 18 -8.01 3.45 -4.50
C GLY A 18 -9.07 3.01 -3.48
N SER A 19 -9.52 1.75 -3.54
CA SER A 19 -10.51 1.24 -2.57
C SER A 19 -9.92 1.11 -1.17
N ILE A 20 -8.69 0.62 -1.05
CA ILE A 20 -7.99 0.56 0.24
C ILE A 20 -7.76 1.97 0.79
N ALA A 21 -7.29 2.91 -0.05
CA ALA A 21 -7.08 4.30 0.36
C ALA A 21 -8.38 4.97 0.86
N LYS A 22 -9.49 4.77 0.14
CA LYS A 22 -10.81 5.26 0.55
C LYS A 22 -11.28 4.63 1.86
N GLY A 23 -11.05 3.32 2.04
CA GLY A 23 -11.36 2.62 3.29
C GLY A 23 -10.57 3.17 4.47
N ILE A 24 -9.26 3.34 4.30
CA ILE A 24 -8.38 3.92 5.33
C ILE A 24 -8.78 5.36 5.64
N ARG A 25 -9.04 6.20 4.64
CA ARG A 25 -9.50 7.58 4.85
C ARG A 25 -10.79 7.64 5.65
N ARG A 26 -11.75 6.74 5.39
CA ARG A 26 -13.01 6.67 6.12
C ARG A 26 -12.82 6.31 7.59
N VAL A 27 -11.96 5.33 7.89
CA VAL A 27 -11.76 4.80 9.25
C VAL A 27 -10.77 5.65 10.05
N PHE A 28 -9.76 6.18 9.39
CA PHE A 28 -8.65 6.93 9.98
C PHE A 28 -8.50 8.31 9.32
N PRO A 29 -9.44 9.23 9.53
CA PRO A 29 -9.47 10.52 8.83
C PRO A 29 -8.24 11.40 9.10
N ASN A 30 -7.54 11.15 10.21
CA ASN A 30 -6.35 11.92 10.62
C ASN A 30 -5.03 11.34 10.08
N TYR A 31 -5.05 10.19 9.38
CA TYR A 31 -3.83 9.65 8.77
C TYR A 31 -3.44 10.47 7.54
N THR A 32 -2.15 10.63 7.34
CA THR A 32 -1.62 11.25 6.12
C THR A 32 -1.49 10.19 5.03
N LEU A 33 -2.16 10.39 3.90
CA LEU A 33 -2.10 9.49 2.76
C LEU A 33 -1.35 10.16 1.60
N ILE A 34 -0.32 9.48 1.10
CA ILE A 34 0.52 9.93 -0.01
C ILE A 34 0.28 8.99 -1.19
N GLY A 35 -0.02 9.53 -2.36
CA GLY A 35 -0.31 8.74 -3.54
C GLY A 35 0.66 8.96 -4.68
N MET A 36 0.96 7.89 -5.41
CA MET A 36 1.69 7.90 -6.67
C MET A 36 0.94 7.03 -7.69
N ASP A 37 0.73 7.55 -8.88
CA ASP A 37 0.14 6.81 -9.99
C ASP A 37 0.71 7.33 -11.32
N GLU A 38 0.85 6.46 -12.32
CA GLU A 38 1.33 6.87 -13.64
C GLU A 38 0.30 7.70 -14.43
N ASN A 39 -0.99 7.55 -14.08
CA ASN A 39 -2.07 8.31 -14.70
C ASN A 39 -2.31 9.62 -13.95
N PRO A 40 -2.01 10.78 -14.56
CA PRO A 40 -2.16 12.08 -13.92
C PRO A 40 -3.60 12.42 -13.55
N ASP A 41 -4.59 11.90 -14.28
CA ASP A 41 -6.01 12.12 -13.97
C ASP A 41 -6.43 11.34 -12.72
N THR A 42 -5.90 10.13 -12.53
CA THR A 42 -6.10 9.33 -11.33
C THR A 42 -5.60 10.06 -10.09
N ILE A 43 -4.35 10.52 -10.14
CA ILE A 43 -3.73 11.15 -8.97
C ILE A 43 -4.39 12.50 -8.63
N LYS A 44 -4.76 13.25 -9.67
CA LYS A 44 -5.48 14.51 -9.51
C LYS A 44 -6.86 14.28 -8.87
N SER A 45 -7.62 13.32 -9.37
CA SER A 45 -8.94 12.98 -8.80
C SER A 45 -8.83 12.52 -7.34
N ALA A 46 -7.82 11.69 -7.01
CA ALA A 46 -7.61 11.22 -5.64
C ALA A 46 -7.29 12.38 -4.67
N LEU A 47 -6.57 13.40 -5.13
CA LEU A 47 -6.27 14.60 -4.35
C LEU A 47 -7.51 15.50 -4.21
N GLU A 48 -8.23 15.77 -5.31
CA GLU A 48 -9.45 16.60 -5.32
C GLU A 48 -10.56 15.99 -4.47
N ASP A 49 -10.70 14.67 -4.47
CA ASP A 49 -11.66 13.92 -3.63
C ASP A 49 -11.22 13.86 -2.14
N GLY A 50 -10.05 14.39 -1.77
CA GLY A 50 -9.52 14.35 -0.41
C GLY A 50 -9.15 12.95 0.08
N ILE A 51 -8.92 12.00 -0.85
CA ILE A 51 -8.51 10.63 -0.50
C ILE A 51 -7.02 10.60 -0.13
N ILE A 52 -6.19 11.34 -0.87
CA ILE A 52 -4.79 11.55 -0.53
C ILE A 52 -4.55 13.01 -0.15
N ASP A 53 -3.54 13.26 0.69
CA ASP A 53 -3.15 14.60 1.14
C ASP A 53 -2.06 15.21 0.26
N SER A 54 -1.24 14.35 -0.38
CA SER A 54 -0.16 14.78 -1.25
C SER A 54 0.16 13.78 -2.34
N ILE A 55 0.79 14.27 -3.40
CA ILE A 55 1.23 13.50 -4.54
C ILE A 55 2.72 13.20 -4.38
N ALA A 56 3.09 11.93 -4.48
CA ALA A 56 4.47 11.50 -4.59
C ALA A 56 4.92 11.51 -6.07
N THR A 57 6.12 11.98 -6.29
CA THR A 57 6.75 12.06 -7.61
C THR A 57 8.07 11.27 -7.68
N ASP A 58 8.67 10.99 -6.53
CA ASP A 58 9.90 10.22 -6.40
C ASP A 58 9.80 9.20 -5.25
N CYS A 59 9.86 7.91 -5.59
CA CYS A 59 9.85 6.83 -4.59
C CYS A 59 11.02 6.89 -3.60
N LYS A 60 12.13 7.52 -3.96
CA LYS A 60 13.33 7.58 -3.11
C LYS A 60 13.21 8.59 -1.97
N THR A 61 12.32 9.55 -2.09
CA THR A 61 12.19 10.63 -1.11
C THR A 61 10.82 10.71 -0.46
N ASP A 62 9.77 10.53 -1.26
CA ASP A 62 8.42 10.91 -0.83
C ASP A 62 7.77 9.88 0.11
N PHE A 63 8.29 8.65 0.15
CA PHE A 63 7.81 7.59 1.06
C PHE A 63 8.72 7.35 2.28
N ALA A 64 9.75 8.18 2.48
CA ALA A 64 10.73 7.99 3.55
C ALA A 64 10.10 7.95 4.96
N GLU A 65 9.07 8.75 5.20
CA GLU A 65 8.40 8.85 6.50
C GLU A 65 7.16 7.94 6.62
N CYS A 66 6.88 7.11 5.61
CA CYS A 66 5.72 6.22 5.63
C CYS A 66 5.88 5.10 6.66
N ASN A 67 4.80 4.84 7.41
CA ASN A 67 4.67 3.66 8.27
C ASN A 67 4.26 2.42 7.48
N TYR A 68 3.49 2.62 6.41
CA TYR A 68 3.06 1.59 5.48
C TYR A 68 3.19 2.11 4.05
N VAL A 69 3.61 1.24 3.12
CA VAL A 69 3.54 1.52 1.68
C VAL A 69 2.84 0.35 0.99
N PHE A 70 1.71 0.65 0.35
CA PHE A 70 0.94 -0.29 -0.45
C PHE A 70 1.38 -0.23 -1.91
N LEU A 71 1.90 -1.34 -2.41
CA LEU A 71 2.30 -1.55 -3.80
C LEU A 71 1.10 -2.11 -4.56
N CYS A 72 0.32 -1.24 -5.19
CA CYS A 72 -0.94 -1.56 -5.84
C CYS A 72 -0.89 -1.48 -7.37
N ALA A 73 0.29 -1.24 -7.95
CA ALA A 73 0.54 -1.34 -9.37
C ALA A 73 0.63 -2.82 -9.81
N PRO A 74 0.61 -3.13 -11.12
CA PRO A 74 0.91 -4.48 -11.60
C PRO A 74 2.28 -4.97 -11.11
N VAL A 75 2.42 -6.29 -10.87
CA VAL A 75 3.59 -6.88 -10.19
C VAL A 75 4.93 -6.50 -10.84
N GLN A 76 4.99 -6.44 -12.17
CA GLN A 76 6.20 -6.05 -12.90
C GLN A 76 6.67 -4.64 -12.57
N TYR A 77 5.77 -3.72 -12.30
CA TYR A 77 6.11 -2.35 -11.88
C TYR A 77 6.44 -2.31 -10.38
N ASN A 78 5.71 -3.05 -9.55
CA ASN A 78 6.00 -3.14 -8.12
C ASN A 78 7.44 -3.60 -7.86
N VAL A 79 7.93 -4.61 -8.60
CA VAL A 79 9.33 -5.09 -8.45
C VAL A 79 10.36 -4.05 -8.90
N MET A 80 9.99 -3.12 -9.78
CA MET A 80 10.85 -1.97 -10.14
C MET A 80 10.90 -0.94 -9.01
N TYR A 81 9.75 -0.56 -8.45
CA TYR A 81 9.67 0.40 -7.34
C TYR A 81 10.40 -0.08 -6.08
N LEU A 82 10.44 -1.39 -5.81
CA LEU A 82 11.19 -1.93 -4.68
C LEU A 82 12.68 -1.54 -4.68
N LYS A 83 13.29 -1.37 -5.86
CA LYS A 83 14.69 -0.92 -5.97
C LYS A 83 14.86 0.52 -5.50
N ASP A 84 13.89 1.37 -5.80
CA ASP A 84 13.93 2.78 -5.42
C ASP A 84 13.57 2.97 -3.94
N LEU A 85 12.70 2.12 -3.41
CA LEU A 85 12.34 2.12 -1.99
C LEU A 85 13.45 1.55 -1.09
N LYS A 86 14.35 0.72 -1.64
CA LYS A 86 15.45 0.15 -0.87
C LYS A 86 16.37 1.25 -0.33
N GLY A 87 16.48 1.31 1.00
CA GLY A 87 17.31 2.29 1.71
C GLY A 87 16.71 3.70 1.78
N SER A 88 15.49 3.89 1.26
CA SER A 88 14.77 5.16 1.31
C SER A 88 13.67 5.17 2.36
N ILE A 89 13.05 4.04 2.62
CA ILE A 89 12.03 3.89 3.67
C ILE A 89 12.68 3.80 5.05
N ASN A 90 11.96 4.27 6.07
CA ASN A 90 12.44 4.16 7.44
C ASN A 90 12.39 2.70 7.95
N GLU A 91 13.15 2.42 8.99
CA GLU A 91 13.30 1.08 9.57
C GLU A 91 12.00 0.46 10.10
N ASN A 92 10.99 1.27 10.40
CA ASN A 92 9.70 0.83 10.92
C ASN A 92 8.63 0.66 9.82
N CYS A 93 8.94 1.02 8.58
CA CYS A 93 8.01 0.92 7.48
C CYS A 93 7.66 -0.55 7.18
N ILE A 94 6.39 -0.81 6.87
CA ILE A 94 5.92 -2.08 6.32
C ILE A 94 5.55 -1.86 4.86
N LEU A 95 6.21 -2.61 3.98
CA LEU A 95 5.82 -2.72 2.59
C LEU A 95 4.83 -3.86 2.42
N THR A 96 3.78 -3.64 1.66
CA THR A 96 2.80 -4.67 1.29
C THR A 96 2.38 -4.50 -0.16
N ASP A 97 2.02 -5.59 -0.81
CA ASP A 97 1.41 -5.56 -2.13
C ASP A 97 -0.03 -6.07 -2.09
N VAL A 98 -0.72 -6.01 -3.22
CA VAL A 98 -2.11 -6.48 -3.34
C VAL A 98 -2.30 -7.49 -4.48
N GLY A 99 -1.21 -7.94 -5.10
CA GLY A 99 -1.23 -8.84 -6.24
C GLY A 99 -1.75 -10.24 -5.89
N SER A 100 -2.35 -10.94 -6.87
CA SER A 100 -2.78 -12.33 -6.71
C SER A 100 -1.63 -13.34 -6.77
N VAL A 101 -0.51 -12.97 -7.42
CA VAL A 101 0.71 -13.79 -7.54
C VAL A 101 1.79 -13.24 -6.63
N LYS A 102 2.39 -14.11 -5.81
CA LYS A 102 3.36 -13.70 -4.77
C LYS A 102 4.82 -14.04 -5.07
N GLU A 103 5.06 -15.01 -5.96
CA GLU A 103 6.40 -15.55 -6.18
C GLU A 103 7.39 -14.48 -6.62
N GLU A 104 7.06 -13.73 -7.67
CA GLU A 104 7.96 -12.74 -8.26
C GLU A 104 8.33 -11.63 -7.27
N ILE A 105 7.35 -11.10 -6.53
CA ILE A 105 7.62 -10.02 -5.57
C ILE A 105 8.41 -10.52 -4.37
N HIS A 106 8.13 -11.74 -3.86
CA HIS A 106 8.91 -12.32 -2.75
C HIS A 106 10.35 -12.60 -3.15
N LEU A 107 10.60 -13.14 -4.35
CA LEU A 107 11.96 -13.34 -4.87
C LEU A 107 12.71 -12.00 -4.97
N LYS A 108 12.03 -10.95 -5.42
CA LYS A 108 12.65 -9.61 -5.51
C LYS A 108 12.96 -9.03 -4.13
N ILE A 109 12.08 -9.21 -3.16
CA ILE A 109 12.30 -8.80 -1.77
C ILE A 109 13.53 -9.51 -1.18
N GLU A 110 13.67 -10.81 -1.41
CA GLU A 110 14.85 -11.60 -0.98
C GLU A 110 16.13 -11.10 -1.67
N GLU A 111 16.11 -10.94 -3.00
CA GLU A 111 17.24 -10.40 -3.78
C GLU A 111 17.72 -9.04 -3.23
N LEU A 112 16.78 -8.20 -2.82
CA LEU A 112 17.07 -6.87 -2.29
C LEU A 112 17.46 -6.86 -0.80
N GLY A 113 17.27 -7.96 -0.07
CA GLY A 113 17.51 -8.03 1.37
C GLY A 113 16.50 -7.21 2.19
N MET A 114 15.25 -7.14 1.73
CA MET A 114 14.18 -6.32 2.33
C MET A 114 13.14 -7.16 3.08
N GLU A 115 13.45 -8.40 3.43
CA GLU A 115 12.49 -9.34 4.04
C GLU A 115 11.94 -8.86 5.39
N GLU A 116 12.70 -8.06 6.14
CA GLU A 116 12.24 -7.51 7.43
C GLU A 116 11.11 -6.49 7.30
N TYR A 117 10.95 -5.94 6.08
CA TYR A 117 9.97 -4.88 5.79
C TYR A 117 8.72 -5.39 5.09
N PHE A 118 8.69 -6.62 4.58
CA PHE A 118 7.67 -7.03 3.61
C PHE A 118 6.67 -8.04 4.15
N ILE A 119 5.39 -7.68 4.03
CA ILE A 119 4.25 -8.57 4.25
C ILE A 119 3.43 -8.58 2.96
N GLY A 120 3.54 -9.63 2.17
CA GLY A 120 2.71 -9.78 0.98
C GLY A 120 1.22 -9.79 1.33
N GLY A 121 0.41 -9.18 0.49
CA GLY A 121 -1.03 -9.07 0.68
C GLY A 121 -1.81 -9.47 -0.56
N HIS A 122 -3.05 -9.94 -0.34
CA HIS A 122 -4.00 -10.22 -1.42
C HIS A 122 -5.43 -10.08 -0.91
N PRO A 123 -6.11 -8.95 -1.16
CA PRO A 123 -7.53 -8.82 -0.90
C PRO A 123 -8.31 -9.70 -1.90
N MET A 124 -9.20 -10.54 -1.39
CA MET A 124 -10.07 -11.40 -2.23
C MET A 124 -11.26 -10.62 -2.73
N VAL A 125 -10.96 -9.58 -3.49
CA VAL A 125 -11.95 -8.68 -4.10
C VAL A 125 -11.54 -8.38 -5.53
N GLY A 126 -12.52 -8.06 -6.35
CA GLY A 126 -12.28 -7.70 -7.74
C GLY A 126 -13.55 -7.20 -8.40
N SER A 127 -13.39 -6.68 -9.59
CA SER A 127 -14.49 -6.24 -10.46
C SER A 127 -14.03 -6.36 -11.90
N GLU A 128 -14.97 -6.45 -12.82
CA GLU A 128 -14.69 -6.32 -14.25
C GLU A 128 -14.28 -4.89 -14.63
N LYS A 129 -14.51 -3.93 -13.72
CA LYS A 129 -14.15 -2.53 -13.91
C LYS A 129 -12.72 -2.29 -13.41
N ALA A 130 -12.05 -1.31 -14.00
CA ALA A 130 -10.69 -0.90 -13.63
C ALA A 130 -10.62 0.62 -13.42
N GLY A 131 -9.60 1.06 -12.69
CA GLY A 131 -9.31 2.47 -12.46
C GLY A 131 -9.92 3.05 -11.19
N PHE A 132 -9.43 4.23 -10.81
CA PHE A 132 -9.78 4.93 -9.57
C PHE A 132 -11.26 5.30 -9.49
N SER A 133 -11.88 5.70 -10.61
CA SER A 133 -13.29 6.10 -10.66
C SER A 133 -14.26 4.98 -10.25
N PHE A 134 -13.83 3.72 -10.32
CA PHE A 134 -14.61 2.57 -9.89
C PHE A 134 -14.23 2.06 -8.50
N SER A 135 -13.22 2.66 -7.88
CA SER A 135 -12.83 2.30 -6.51
C SER A 135 -13.89 2.73 -5.50
N SER A 136 -14.06 1.92 -4.45
CA SER A 136 -15.00 2.19 -3.37
C SER A 136 -14.46 1.66 -2.06
N ASP A 137 -14.63 2.42 -0.99
CA ASP A 137 -14.32 2.01 0.37
C ASP A 137 -15.02 0.70 0.79
N ARG A 138 -16.19 0.44 0.19
CA ARG A 138 -16.98 -0.78 0.45
C ARG A 138 -16.46 -2.00 -0.31
N LEU A 139 -15.64 -1.83 -1.33
CA LEU A 139 -15.13 -2.97 -2.12
C LEU A 139 -14.27 -3.90 -1.26
N VAL A 140 -13.52 -3.35 -0.32
CA VAL A 140 -12.64 -4.11 0.57
C VAL A 140 -13.26 -4.41 1.93
N GLU A 141 -14.44 -3.86 2.21
CA GLU A 141 -15.14 -4.04 3.47
C GLU A 141 -15.63 -5.48 3.64
N ASN A 142 -15.32 -6.11 4.78
CA ASN A 142 -15.63 -7.51 5.08
C ASN A 142 -15.02 -8.54 4.09
N ALA A 143 -14.06 -8.14 3.28
CA ALA A 143 -13.37 -9.03 2.39
C ALA A 143 -12.33 -9.89 3.12
N TYR A 144 -12.11 -11.12 2.64
CA TYR A 144 -10.94 -11.88 3.06
C TYR A 144 -9.69 -11.20 2.53
N TYR A 145 -8.72 -11.00 3.41
CA TYR A 145 -7.42 -10.46 3.06
C TYR A 145 -6.34 -11.47 3.45
N PHE A 146 -5.73 -12.13 2.46
CA PHE A 146 -4.62 -13.04 2.71
C PHE A 146 -3.33 -12.24 2.91
N ILE A 147 -2.54 -12.65 3.89
CA ILE A 147 -1.21 -12.10 4.12
C ILE A 147 -0.17 -13.20 4.04
N THR A 148 0.96 -12.90 3.44
CA THR A 148 2.11 -13.79 3.28
C THR A 148 3.37 -13.08 3.80
N PRO A 149 3.56 -13.04 5.13
CA PRO A 149 4.75 -12.43 5.71
C PRO A 149 6.00 -13.21 5.31
N THR A 150 7.11 -12.51 5.09
CA THR A 150 8.40 -13.15 4.94
C THR A 150 8.85 -13.79 6.26
N LYS A 151 9.87 -14.64 6.21
CA LYS A 151 10.39 -15.31 7.43
C LYS A 151 11.11 -14.37 8.39
N LYS A 152 11.55 -13.18 7.93
CA LYS A 152 12.33 -12.23 8.75
C LYS A 152 11.46 -11.12 9.36
N VAL A 153 10.25 -10.91 8.87
CA VAL A 153 9.36 -9.92 9.47
C VAL A 153 8.93 -10.36 10.88
N SER A 154 8.97 -9.45 11.84
CA SER A 154 8.65 -9.78 13.23
C SER A 154 7.15 -10.05 13.42
N GLU A 155 6.82 -10.90 14.41
CA GLU A 155 5.41 -11.20 14.76
C GLU A 155 4.65 -9.93 15.16
N GLN A 156 5.32 -8.96 15.79
CA GLN A 156 4.70 -7.70 16.18
C GLN A 156 4.28 -6.89 14.95
N ARG A 157 5.13 -6.78 13.93
CA ARG A 157 4.80 -6.10 12.66
C ARG A 157 3.62 -6.76 11.95
N VAL A 158 3.59 -8.10 11.93
CA VAL A 158 2.46 -8.85 11.37
C VAL A 158 1.16 -8.55 12.13
N LYS A 159 1.24 -8.47 13.47
CA LYS A 159 0.09 -8.15 14.33
C LYS A 159 -0.41 -6.73 14.10
N ASP A 160 0.50 -5.76 13.98
CA ASP A 160 0.16 -4.36 13.74
C ASP A 160 -0.50 -4.19 12.37
N PHE A 161 0.04 -4.83 11.34
CA PHE A 161 -0.57 -4.83 10.00
C PHE A 161 -1.97 -5.47 9.99
N LYS A 162 -2.14 -6.61 10.67
CA LYS A 162 -3.47 -7.22 10.85
C LYS A 162 -4.45 -6.29 11.55
N THR A 163 -3.99 -5.50 12.51
CA THR A 163 -4.82 -4.53 13.22
C THR A 163 -5.27 -3.40 12.29
N LEU A 164 -4.38 -2.89 11.44
CA LEU A 164 -4.73 -1.91 10.40
C LEU A 164 -5.81 -2.45 9.46
N LEU A 165 -5.68 -3.70 9.00
CA LEU A 165 -6.61 -4.32 8.05
C LEU A 165 -7.99 -4.68 8.64
N LYS A 166 -8.12 -4.80 9.96
CA LYS A 166 -9.36 -5.20 10.62
C LYS A 166 -10.31 -4.05 10.95
N ASN A 167 -9.81 -2.83 10.87
CA ASN A 167 -10.58 -1.62 11.14
C ASN A 167 -11.15 -1.05 9.85
#